data_40be2bcdf56805de53027bf0587c39bc
#
_entry.id   40be2bcdf56805de53027bf0587c39bc
#
_cell.length_a   1.000
_cell.length_b   1.000
_cell.length_c   1.000
_cell.angle_alpha   90.00
_cell.angle_beta   90.00
_cell.angle_gamma   90.00
#
_symmetry.space_group_name_H-M   'P 1'
#
loop_
_entity.id
_entity.type
_entity.pdbx_description
1 polymer ?
#
loop_
_entity_poly.entity_id
_entity_poly.type
_entity_poly.pdbx_seq_one_letter_code
_entity_poly.pdbx_strand_id
1 'polypeptide(L)'
;MHPHPALTGTLPAIGSTAPLLRYVKIDRTEAALTDHLGHVVVLLMFPSVDTSTCAVETRTFNKLATGFGAHVLAVTADLPFALKRFCAAEGIGNVEAGSDFRYRDADAWGARIAEGNLNGTLGRVTFVIDKEGVVRYRELTASLSKEPDYEAALNAAKGLL
;
A
#
# COMPACT_ATOMS: atom_id res chain seq x y z
N MET A 1 -5.29 -7.94 22.02
CA MET A 1 -4.81 -7.33 20.76
C MET A 1 -3.97 -6.12 21.08
N HIS A 2 -2.75 -6.07 20.57
CA HIS A 2 -1.89 -4.92 20.77
C HIS A 2 -2.28 -3.80 19.79
N PRO A 3 -2.21 -2.52 20.21
CA PRO A 3 -2.44 -1.41 19.27
C PRO A 3 -1.37 -1.41 18.18
N HIS A 4 -1.70 -0.75 17.07
CA HIS A 4 -0.74 -0.58 15.98
C HIS A 4 0.51 0.15 16.52
N PRO A 5 1.73 -0.33 16.23
CA PRO A 5 2.95 0.33 16.70
C PRO A 5 3.07 1.76 16.14
N ALA A 6 3.80 2.59 16.86
CA ALA A 6 4.05 3.96 16.45
C ALA A 6 4.75 4.02 15.09
N LEU A 7 4.40 5.02 14.29
CA LEU A 7 5.04 5.32 13.01
C LEU A 7 6.08 6.43 13.18
N THR A 8 7.04 6.52 12.24
CA THR A 8 8.13 7.50 12.30
C THR A 8 7.68 8.93 12.03
N GLY A 9 6.53 9.12 11.41
CA GLY A 9 6.06 10.44 11.03
C GLY A 9 4.54 10.54 11.05
N THR A 10 4.02 11.52 10.31
CA THR A 10 2.60 11.77 10.18
C THR A 10 2.13 11.37 8.79
N LEU A 11 1.03 10.61 8.72
CA LEU A 11 0.43 10.22 7.44
C LEU A 11 -0.09 11.47 6.71
N PRO A 12 -0.03 11.49 5.36
CA PRO A 12 -0.57 12.61 4.58
C PRO A 12 -2.04 12.87 4.91
N ALA A 13 -2.40 14.14 5.02
CA ALA A 13 -3.77 14.54 5.30
C ALA A 13 -4.67 14.31 4.08
N ILE A 14 -5.94 13.99 4.33
CA ILE A 14 -6.95 13.96 3.28
C ILE A 14 -7.07 15.38 2.70
N GLY A 15 -7.05 15.49 1.36
CA GLY A 15 -7.06 16.76 0.65
C GLY A 15 -5.67 17.29 0.30
N SER A 16 -4.59 16.66 0.79
CA SER A 16 -3.23 17.05 0.44
C SER A 16 -2.74 16.32 -0.80
N THR A 17 -1.79 16.93 -1.51
CA THR A 17 -1.09 16.25 -2.61
C THR A 17 -0.30 15.10 -2.06
N ALA A 18 -0.42 13.92 -2.69
CA ALA A 18 0.33 12.74 -2.30
C ALA A 18 1.84 13.02 -2.42
N PRO A 19 2.64 12.70 -1.38
CA PRO A 19 4.10 12.83 -1.45
C PRO A 19 4.69 11.96 -2.56
N LEU A 20 5.91 12.27 -2.96
CA LEU A 20 6.65 11.44 -3.90
C LEU A 20 6.73 10.00 -3.39
N LEU A 21 6.47 9.03 -4.25
CA LEU A 21 6.60 7.61 -3.93
C LEU A 21 7.18 6.88 -5.14
N ARG A 22 8.47 6.62 -5.08
CA ARG A 22 9.17 5.79 -6.06
C ARG A 22 9.27 4.37 -5.51
N TYR A 23 9.16 3.39 -6.37
CA TYR A 23 9.24 1.99 -5.96
C TYR A 23 9.92 1.16 -7.04
N VAL A 24 10.41 -0.01 -6.64
CA VAL A 24 11.02 -0.98 -7.55
C VAL A 24 10.02 -2.12 -7.77
N LYS A 25 9.70 -2.35 -9.04
CA LYS A 25 8.71 -3.36 -9.43
C LYS A 25 9.30 -4.77 -9.32
N ILE A 26 8.45 -5.78 -9.45
CA ILE A 26 8.87 -7.19 -9.34
C ILE A 26 9.86 -7.60 -10.42
N ASP A 27 9.91 -6.91 -11.55
CA ASP A 27 10.91 -7.13 -12.61
C ASP A 27 12.19 -6.30 -12.40
N ARG A 28 12.28 -5.59 -11.27
CA ARG A 28 13.40 -4.74 -10.85
C ARG A 28 13.54 -3.44 -11.65
N THR A 29 12.55 -3.07 -12.44
CA THR A 29 12.47 -1.74 -13.03
C THR A 29 11.85 -0.76 -12.03
N GLU A 30 12.14 0.53 -12.21
CA GLU A 30 11.63 1.57 -11.32
C GLU A 30 10.32 2.15 -11.85
N ALA A 31 9.47 2.56 -10.90
CA ALA A 31 8.24 3.27 -11.17
C ALA A 31 7.98 4.29 -10.06
N ALA A 32 6.98 5.13 -10.25
CA ALA A 32 6.55 6.12 -9.26
C ALA A 32 5.03 6.23 -9.26
N LEU A 33 4.49 6.65 -8.11
CA LEU A 33 3.04 6.89 -7.99
C LEU A 33 2.54 7.86 -9.06
N THR A 34 3.35 8.87 -9.44
CA THR A 34 3.00 9.85 -10.47
C THR A 34 2.82 9.23 -11.86
N ASP A 35 3.33 8.03 -12.11
CA ASP A 35 3.09 7.32 -13.37
C ASP A 35 1.61 6.96 -13.54
N HIS A 36 0.85 6.99 -12.46
CA HIS A 36 -0.57 6.64 -12.45
C HIS A 36 -1.49 7.88 -12.42
N LEU A 37 -0.97 9.09 -12.60
CA LEU A 37 -1.81 10.29 -12.73
C LEU A 37 -2.82 10.09 -13.85
N GLY A 38 -4.05 10.53 -13.62
CA GLY A 38 -5.18 10.27 -14.50
C GLY A 38 -5.97 9.01 -14.13
N HIS A 39 -5.48 8.21 -13.19
CA HIS A 39 -6.16 7.03 -12.67
C HIS A 39 -6.32 7.12 -11.16
N VAL A 40 -7.43 6.58 -10.64
CA VAL A 40 -7.62 6.42 -9.20
C VAL A 40 -6.72 5.28 -8.73
N VAL A 41 -5.98 5.51 -7.64
CA VAL A 41 -5.08 4.51 -7.06
C VAL A 41 -5.54 4.15 -5.66
N VAL A 42 -5.66 2.84 -5.39
CA VAL A 42 -5.76 2.31 -4.03
C VAL A 42 -4.35 1.89 -3.64
N LEU A 43 -3.75 2.63 -2.71
CA LEU A 43 -2.38 2.39 -2.26
C LEU A 43 -2.39 1.68 -0.93
N LEU A 44 -1.76 0.51 -0.89
CA LEU A 44 -1.60 -0.30 0.30
C LEU A 44 -0.16 -0.24 0.77
N MET A 45 0.04 -0.05 2.07
CA MET A 45 1.33 -0.26 2.72
C MET A 45 1.12 -1.24 3.86
N PHE A 46 2.07 -2.17 4.05
CA PHE A 46 2.01 -3.15 5.11
C PHE A 46 3.40 -3.75 5.36
N PRO A 47 3.60 -4.48 6.49
CA PRO A 47 4.94 -4.92 6.88
C PRO A 47 5.63 -5.85 5.89
N SER A 48 4.97 -6.91 5.42
CA SER A 48 5.57 -7.87 4.50
C SER A 48 4.54 -8.83 3.93
N VAL A 49 4.71 -9.23 2.67
CA VAL A 49 3.89 -10.27 2.04
C VAL A 49 4.06 -11.63 2.73
N ASP A 50 5.10 -11.80 3.52
CA ASP A 50 5.36 -13.04 4.26
C ASP A 50 4.62 -13.12 5.60
N THR A 51 3.86 -12.09 6.00
CA THR A 51 2.97 -12.18 7.15
C THR A 51 1.59 -12.65 6.72
N SER A 52 0.90 -13.40 7.60
CA SER A 52 -0.41 -13.98 7.26
C SER A 52 -1.47 -12.92 6.95
N THR A 53 -1.54 -11.84 7.74
CA THR A 53 -2.53 -10.77 7.52
C THR A 53 -2.24 -10.02 6.22
N CYS A 54 -0.98 -9.75 5.90
CA CYS A 54 -0.61 -9.07 4.65
C CYS A 54 -0.94 -9.93 3.43
N ALA A 55 -0.73 -11.24 3.52
CA ALA A 55 -1.06 -12.16 2.44
C ALA A 55 -2.59 -12.20 2.20
N VAL A 56 -3.38 -12.26 3.27
CA VAL A 56 -4.86 -12.21 3.18
C VAL A 56 -5.32 -10.89 2.59
N GLU A 57 -4.76 -9.78 3.05
CA GLU A 57 -5.08 -8.43 2.54
C GLU A 57 -4.81 -8.35 1.04
N THR A 58 -3.65 -8.78 0.59
CA THR A 58 -3.28 -8.71 -0.82
C THR A 58 -4.17 -9.60 -1.68
N ARG A 59 -4.44 -10.83 -1.25
CA ARG A 59 -5.36 -11.73 -1.97
C ARG A 59 -6.77 -11.14 -2.06
N THR A 60 -7.25 -10.53 -0.99
CA THR A 60 -8.59 -9.93 -0.96
C THR A 60 -8.70 -8.76 -1.92
N PHE A 61 -7.74 -7.84 -1.90
CA PHE A 61 -7.72 -6.73 -2.86
C PHE A 61 -7.56 -7.22 -4.30
N ASN A 62 -6.74 -8.24 -4.53
CA ASN A 62 -6.58 -8.82 -5.86
C ASN A 62 -7.92 -9.34 -6.41
N LYS A 63 -8.69 -10.03 -5.58
CA LYS A 63 -10.01 -10.52 -5.96
C LYS A 63 -10.99 -9.38 -6.21
N LEU A 64 -11.03 -8.40 -5.31
CA LEU A 64 -11.98 -7.29 -5.38
C LEU A 64 -11.63 -6.28 -6.47
N ALA A 65 -10.37 -6.19 -6.88
CA ALA A 65 -9.92 -5.28 -7.91
C ALA A 65 -10.29 -5.72 -9.34
N THR A 66 -10.76 -6.95 -9.51
CA THR A 66 -11.14 -7.47 -10.82
C THR A 66 -12.24 -6.63 -11.45
N GLY A 67 -11.97 -5.98 -12.58
CA GLY A 67 -12.94 -5.13 -13.28
C GLY A 67 -13.30 -3.84 -12.56
N PHE A 68 -12.53 -3.45 -11.56
CA PHE A 68 -12.91 -2.34 -10.68
C PHE A 68 -12.65 -0.95 -11.27
N GLY A 69 -11.66 -0.82 -12.14
CA GLY A 69 -11.33 0.46 -12.79
C GLY A 69 -10.32 1.34 -12.06
N ALA A 70 -9.98 1.04 -10.81
CA ALA A 70 -8.90 1.70 -10.09
C ALA A 70 -7.64 0.84 -10.13
N HIS A 71 -6.47 1.49 -10.07
CA HIS A 71 -5.19 0.80 -9.96
C HIS A 71 -4.90 0.48 -8.50
N VAL A 72 -4.63 -0.78 -8.16
CA VAL A 72 -4.26 -1.17 -6.80
C VAL A 72 -2.75 -1.40 -6.75
N LEU A 73 -2.08 -0.64 -5.88
CA LEU A 73 -0.62 -0.68 -5.69
C LEU A 73 -0.33 -1.04 -4.25
N ALA A 74 0.44 -2.11 -4.03
CA ALA A 74 0.91 -2.52 -2.71
C ALA A 74 2.41 -2.25 -2.61
N VAL A 75 2.82 -1.50 -1.58
CA VAL A 75 4.22 -1.14 -1.35
C VAL A 75 4.67 -1.64 0.01
N THR A 76 5.79 -2.36 0.01
CA THR A 76 6.42 -2.88 1.24
C THR A 76 7.92 -2.63 1.22
N ALA A 77 8.57 -2.93 2.35
CA ALA A 77 10.03 -2.93 2.42
C ALA A 77 10.65 -4.26 1.94
N ASP A 78 9.82 -5.25 1.56
CA ASP A 78 10.33 -6.49 0.99
C ASP A 78 11.15 -6.20 -0.27
N LEU A 79 12.14 -7.04 -0.54
CA LEU A 79 12.88 -6.95 -1.80
C LEU A 79 11.99 -7.41 -2.98
N PRO A 80 12.25 -6.92 -4.19
CA PRO A 80 11.46 -7.31 -5.37
C PRO A 80 11.41 -8.82 -5.62
N PHE A 81 12.45 -9.54 -5.23
CA PHE A 81 12.49 -11.01 -5.35
C PHE A 81 11.40 -11.69 -4.52
N ALA A 82 11.21 -11.24 -3.27
CA ALA A 82 10.17 -11.78 -2.40
C ALA A 82 8.78 -11.44 -2.93
N LEU A 83 8.59 -10.22 -3.44
CA LEU A 83 7.32 -9.79 -4.03
C LEU A 83 6.98 -10.61 -5.28
N LYS A 84 7.97 -10.86 -6.14
CA LYS A 84 7.78 -11.68 -7.34
C LYS A 84 7.35 -13.09 -6.97
N ARG A 85 8.05 -13.71 -6.01
CA ARG A 85 7.72 -15.04 -5.52
C ARG A 85 6.28 -15.11 -4.98
N PHE A 86 5.90 -14.13 -4.17
CA PHE A 86 4.57 -14.07 -3.58
C PHE A 86 3.49 -13.92 -4.66
N CYS A 87 3.65 -12.98 -5.60
CA CYS A 87 2.68 -12.76 -6.67
C CYS A 87 2.50 -14.02 -7.53
N ALA A 88 3.59 -14.71 -7.85
CA ALA A 88 3.54 -15.94 -8.64
C ALA A 88 2.85 -17.07 -7.87
N ALA A 89 3.21 -17.27 -6.59
CA ALA A 89 2.68 -18.35 -5.76
C ALA A 89 1.18 -18.17 -5.46
N GLU A 90 0.73 -16.92 -5.30
CA GLU A 90 -0.65 -16.59 -4.91
C GLU A 90 -1.53 -16.20 -6.09
N GLY A 91 -1.01 -16.17 -7.31
CA GLY A 91 -1.79 -15.79 -8.49
C GLY A 91 -2.22 -14.33 -8.47
N ILE A 92 -1.41 -13.43 -7.94
CA ILE A 92 -1.73 -12.00 -7.84
C ILE A 92 -1.46 -11.34 -9.19
N GLY A 93 -2.53 -10.92 -9.89
CA GLY A 93 -2.44 -10.26 -11.20
C GLY A 93 -3.13 -8.90 -11.26
N ASN A 94 -3.99 -8.58 -10.29
CA ASN A 94 -4.75 -7.33 -10.26
C ASN A 94 -4.21 -6.30 -9.24
N VAL A 95 -3.13 -6.65 -8.54
CA VAL A 95 -2.43 -5.75 -7.62
C VAL A 95 -1.00 -5.64 -8.12
N GLU A 96 -0.54 -4.43 -8.33
CA GLU A 96 0.87 -4.18 -8.59
C GLU A 96 1.61 -4.17 -7.25
N ALA A 97 2.70 -4.94 -7.15
CA ALA A 97 3.54 -4.96 -5.96
C ALA A 97 4.83 -4.18 -6.22
N GLY A 98 5.19 -3.33 -5.27
CA GLY A 98 6.39 -2.51 -5.34
C GLY A 98 7.17 -2.51 -4.04
N SER A 99 8.48 -2.35 -4.15
CA SER A 99 9.40 -2.28 -3.01
C SER A 99 9.89 -0.86 -2.80
N ASP A 100 9.87 -0.39 -1.55
CA ASP A 100 10.44 0.92 -1.21
C ASP A 100 11.92 0.84 -0.77
N PHE A 101 12.55 -0.33 -0.89
CA PHE A 101 13.88 -0.57 -0.31
C PHE A 101 14.94 0.40 -0.79
N ARG A 102 14.84 0.86 -2.06
CA ARG A 102 15.88 1.68 -2.69
C ARG A 102 15.83 3.14 -2.25
N TYR A 103 14.68 3.78 -2.40
CA TYR A 103 14.52 5.22 -2.14
C TYR A 103 13.93 5.52 -0.78
N ARG A 104 13.23 4.58 -0.17
CA ARG A 104 12.59 4.71 1.14
C ARG A 104 11.62 5.90 1.21
N ASP A 105 10.92 6.15 0.10
CA ASP A 105 9.99 7.29 0.01
C ASP A 105 8.79 7.16 0.97
N ALA A 106 8.49 5.94 1.46
CA ALA A 106 7.46 5.75 2.49
C ALA A 106 7.77 6.52 3.78
N ASP A 107 9.02 6.93 4.01
CA ASP A 107 9.38 7.77 5.15
C ASP A 107 8.70 9.14 5.07
N ALA A 108 8.62 9.74 3.86
CA ALA A 108 7.91 11.01 3.65
C ALA A 108 6.39 10.86 3.83
N TRP A 109 5.87 9.65 3.75
CA TRP A 109 4.47 9.32 4.04
C TRP A 109 4.22 9.11 5.53
N GLY A 110 5.26 9.12 6.35
CA GLY A 110 5.16 8.86 7.78
C GLY A 110 4.72 7.43 8.11
N ALA A 111 4.90 6.50 7.18
CA ALA A 111 4.30 5.16 7.26
C ALA A 111 5.23 4.08 7.81
N ARG A 112 6.49 4.40 8.11
CA ARG A 112 7.44 3.40 8.62
C ARG A 112 7.23 3.13 10.09
N ILE A 113 7.21 1.85 10.49
CA ILE A 113 7.08 1.46 11.89
C ILE A 113 8.34 1.87 12.66
N ALA A 114 8.15 2.52 13.83
CA ALA A 114 9.21 3.12 14.62
C ALA A 114 9.58 2.33 15.88
N GLU A 115 8.87 1.25 16.17
CA GLU A 115 9.07 0.51 17.41
C GLU A 115 8.73 -0.97 17.23
N GLY A 116 9.19 -1.79 18.17
CA GLY A 116 8.90 -3.22 18.19
C GLY A 116 9.73 -4.03 17.21
N ASN A 117 9.38 -5.31 17.07
CA ASN A 117 10.14 -6.25 16.23
C ASN A 117 9.92 -6.09 14.73
N LEU A 118 8.97 -5.24 14.33
CA LEU A 118 8.75 -4.89 12.92
C LEU A 118 9.25 -3.48 12.59
N ASN A 119 10.01 -2.87 13.51
CA ASN A 119 10.64 -1.56 13.28
C ASN A 119 11.41 -1.56 11.94
N GLY A 120 11.17 -0.55 11.13
CA GLY A 120 11.80 -0.43 9.81
C GLY A 120 10.94 -0.95 8.66
N THR A 121 9.92 -1.75 8.94
CA THR A 121 8.93 -2.13 7.93
C THR A 121 7.81 -1.09 7.86
N LEU A 122 6.87 -1.23 6.93
CA LEU A 122 5.78 -0.28 6.78
C LEU A 122 4.57 -0.67 7.63
N GLY A 123 3.86 0.34 8.13
CA GLY A 123 2.61 0.13 8.83
C GLY A 123 1.50 -0.38 7.91
N ARG A 124 0.41 -0.85 8.50
CA ARG A 124 -0.75 -1.31 7.75
C ARG A 124 -1.68 -0.13 7.48
N VAL A 125 -1.48 0.51 6.35
CA VAL A 125 -2.16 1.74 5.96
C VAL A 125 -2.75 1.58 4.57
N THR A 126 -3.95 2.09 4.38
CA THR A 126 -4.61 2.16 3.07
C THR A 126 -4.85 3.63 2.72
N PHE A 127 -4.52 4.00 1.48
CA PHE A 127 -4.82 5.31 0.93
C PHE A 127 -5.63 5.14 -0.36
N VAL A 128 -6.51 6.09 -0.64
CA VAL A 128 -7.09 6.24 -1.97
C VAL A 128 -6.70 7.61 -2.49
N ILE A 129 -6.16 7.63 -3.71
CA ILE A 129 -5.58 8.81 -4.34
C ILE A 129 -6.36 9.05 -5.63
N ASP A 130 -6.81 10.29 -5.83
CA ASP A 130 -7.60 10.64 -7.00
C ASP A 130 -6.76 10.80 -8.27
N LYS A 131 -7.41 11.10 -9.38
CA LYS A 131 -6.77 11.23 -10.69
C LYS A 131 -5.76 12.37 -10.76
N GLU A 132 -5.88 13.36 -9.87
CA GLU A 132 -4.98 14.51 -9.78
C GLU A 132 -3.84 14.30 -8.78
N GLY A 133 -3.78 13.14 -8.14
CA GLY A 133 -2.72 12.82 -7.16
C GLY A 133 -3.00 13.37 -5.77
N VAL A 134 -4.25 13.60 -5.41
CA VAL A 134 -4.66 14.09 -4.09
C VAL A 134 -5.16 12.93 -3.23
N VAL A 135 -4.74 12.88 -1.96
CA VAL A 135 -5.19 11.88 -1.00
C VAL A 135 -6.65 12.16 -0.63
N ARG A 136 -7.54 11.19 -0.86
CA ARG A 136 -8.98 11.31 -0.59
C ARG A 136 -9.48 10.39 0.51
N TYR A 137 -8.71 9.38 0.86
CA TYR A 137 -9.07 8.42 1.90
C TYR A 137 -7.80 7.88 2.53
N ARG A 138 -7.84 7.62 3.84
CA ARG A 138 -6.76 6.91 4.52
C ARG A 138 -7.32 6.12 5.69
N GLU A 139 -6.68 4.98 5.95
CA GLU A 139 -6.96 4.18 7.13
C GLU A 139 -5.67 3.61 7.68
N LEU A 140 -5.41 3.84 8.98
CA LEU A 140 -4.41 3.11 9.74
C LEU A 140 -5.19 2.11 10.60
N THR A 141 -4.91 0.81 10.45
CA THR A 141 -5.63 -0.20 11.23
C THR A 141 -5.33 -0.06 12.73
N ALA A 142 -6.28 -0.49 13.56
CA ALA A 142 -6.13 -0.42 15.01
C ALA A 142 -5.00 -1.31 15.55
N SER A 143 -4.62 -2.35 14.80
CA SER A 143 -3.49 -3.24 15.10
C SER A 143 -2.95 -3.83 13.80
N LEU A 144 -1.72 -4.37 13.85
CA LEU A 144 -1.11 -5.01 12.68
C LEU A 144 -1.82 -6.30 12.26
N SER A 145 -2.51 -6.97 13.17
CA SER A 145 -3.25 -8.19 12.87
C SER A 145 -4.65 -7.94 12.33
N LYS A 146 -5.11 -6.70 12.34
CA LYS A 146 -6.43 -6.34 11.84
C LYS A 146 -6.37 -6.07 10.34
N GLU A 147 -7.27 -6.70 9.57
CA GLU A 147 -7.42 -6.41 8.15
C GLU A 147 -8.00 -4.99 7.95
N PRO A 148 -7.69 -4.35 6.80
CA PRO A 148 -8.28 -3.05 6.49
C PRO A 148 -9.77 -3.16 6.20
N ASP A 149 -10.46 -2.02 6.22
CA ASP A 149 -11.86 -1.93 5.79
C ASP A 149 -11.91 -1.89 4.26
N TYR A 150 -12.01 -3.05 3.65
CA TYR A 150 -12.01 -3.20 2.19
C TYR A 150 -13.13 -2.42 1.53
N GLU A 151 -14.34 -2.51 2.09
CA GLU A 151 -15.52 -1.87 1.53
C GLU A 151 -15.39 -0.34 1.55
N ALA A 152 -14.92 0.23 2.65
CA ALA A 152 -14.71 1.66 2.77
C ALA A 152 -13.70 2.18 1.74
N ALA A 153 -12.58 1.48 1.57
CA ALA A 153 -11.56 1.86 0.59
C ALA A 153 -12.11 1.79 -0.85
N LEU A 154 -12.82 0.71 -1.19
CA LEU A 154 -13.37 0.52 -2.53
C LEU A 154 -14.49 1.53 -2.81
N ASN A 155 -15.34 1.85 -1.83
CA ASN A 155 -16.37 2.85 -2.00
C ASN A 155 -15.77 4.25 -2.21
N ALA A 156 -14.72 4.58 -1.46
CA ALA A 156 -14.00 5.84 -1.66
C ALA A 156 -13.42 5.92 -3.10
N ALA A 157 -12.83 4.83 -3.59
CA ALA A 157 -12.29 4.79 -4.95
C ALA A 157 -13.39 4.90 -6.00
N LYS A 158 -14.52 4.22 -5.83
CA LYS A 158 -15.64 4.27 -6.77
C LYS A 158 -16.17 5.69 -6.94
N GLY A 159 -16.24 6.47 -5.87
CA GLY A 159 -16.70 7.86 -5.92
C GLY A 159 -15.78 8.79 -6.71
N LEU A 160 -14.58 8.36 -7.04
CA LEU A 160 -13.57 9.16 -7.73
C LEU A 160 -13.38 8.76 -9.20
N LEU A 161 -13.97 7.64 -9.63
CA LEU A 161 -13.83 7.11 -11.00
C LEU A 161 -14.50 7.97 -12.06
#